data_6c9151b4378db078b92346060543260c
#
_entry.id   6c9151b4378db078b92346060543260c
#
_cell.length_a   1.000
_cell.length_b   1.000
_cell.length_c   1.000
_cell.angle_alpha   90.00
_cell.angle_beta   90.00
_cell.angle_gamma   90.00
#
_symmetry.space_group_name_H-M   'P 1'
#
loop_
_entity.id
_entity.type
_entity.pdbx_description
1 polymer ?
#
loop_
_entity_poly.entity_id
_entity_poly.type
_entity_poly.pdbx_seq_one_letter_code
_entity_poly.pdbx_strand_id
1 'polypeptide(L)'
;MKPSEESLRFSLLTVLIGMFFVCVTVSSRARAAEVASVRANYAAFSGAFAPLWIAADRNLFTKYGLNVDLRYIAPATATQALIGKNLDIINPGGEIVEAGLNGEPVVYIAGIMNRAVMSIYAKPEIGSLADLKGKVLAVTVPGATTDFAARVLLQQARLTPGKDVKLIYLKGMVEILTGINQGNADAGIFTSPTTLKAQHAGLKELVNVTEQNIPMIHAALASTKDYVKSRRDDARRFLQAYLEGIKISRTEADYTKQIIGKYTKTTDVADLENSYQTFLPAWERLPLVPAAAVQTMLNFASHPGAKSAKPETFIDNSILVEIDKSGFVDKLYK
;
A
#
# COMPACT_ATOMS: atom_id res chain seq x y z
N MET A 1 42.21 -78.46 21.63
CA MET A 1 42.80 -77.55 20.61
C MET A 1 42.30 -76.13 20.93
N LYS A 2 43.20 -75.23 21.34
CA LYS A 2 42.90 -73.84 21.59
C LYS A 2 42.85 -73.15 20.25
N PRO A 3 41.82 -72.25 20.00
CA PRO A 3 41.79 -71.46 18.79
C PRO A 3 42.94 -70.45 18.78
N SER A 4 43.54 -70.23 17.60
CA SER A 4 44.65 -69.32 17.42
C SER A 4 44.26 -67.85 17.61
N GLU A 5 45.18 -67.07 18.19
CA GLU A 5 45.00 -65.64 18.47
C GLU A 5 44.64 -64.82 17.23
N GLU A 6 44.91 -65.30 16.04
CA GLU A 6 44.55 -64.60 14.78
C GLU A 6 43.01 -64.58 14.48
N SER A 7 42.29 -65.64 14.89
CA SER A 7 40.83 -65.70 14.66
C SER A 7 40.05 -64.74 15.56
N LEU A 8 40.60 -64.38 16.73
CA LEU A 8 39.98 -63.44 17.65
C LEU A 8 40.18 -61.99 17.19
N ARG A 9 41.34 -61.72 16.56
CA ARG A 9 41.59 -60.35 16.03
C ARG A 9 40.73 -59.99 14.83
N PHE A 10 40.40 -60.92 13.96
CA PHE A 10 39.54 -60.73 12.80
C PHE A 10 38.06 -60.51 13.21
N SER A 11 37.59 -61.20 14.25
CA SER A 11 36.23 -61.10 14.74
C SER A 11 35.95 -59.75 15.45
N LEU A 12 36.99 -59.23 16.18
CA LEU A 12 36.88 -57.92 16.83
C LEU A 12 36.90 -56.71 15.82
N LEU A 13 37.67 -56.86 14.73
CA LEU A 13 37.79 -55.82 13.74
C LEU A 13 36.48 -55.65 12.91
N THR A 14 35.78 -56.75 12.64
CA THR A 14 34.51 -56.76 11.89
C THR A 14 33.35 -56.16 12.73
N VAL A 15 33.35 -56.36 14.06
CA VAL A 15 32.35 -55.79 14.97
C VAL A 15 32.57 -54.29 15.17
N LEU A 16 33.82 -53.80 15.20
CA LEU A 16 34.12 -52.38 15.33
C LEU A 16 33.79 -51.56 14.04
N ILE A 17 33.95 -52.14 12.85
CA ILE A 17 33.58 -51.50 11.58
C ILE A 17 32.06 -51.47 11.38
N GLY A 18 31.34 -52.49 11.85
CA GLY A 18 29.86 -52.52 11.82
C GLY A 18 29.21 -51.52 12.75
N MET A 19 29.85 -51.14 13.87
CA MET A 19 29.31 -50.20 14.85
C MET A 19 29.57 -48.73 14.50
N PHE A 20 30.50 -48.44 13.58
CA PHE A 20 30.79 -47.08 13.14
C PHE A 20 29.90 -46.62 11.96
N PHE A 21 29.15 -47.55 11.30
CA PHE A 21 28.33 -47.25 10.15
C PHE A 21 26.86 -47.00 10.49
N VAL A 22 26.43 -47.15 11.74
CA VAL A 22 25.02 -47.01 12.20
C VAL A 22 24.74 -45.68 12.89
N CYS A 23 25.73 -44.80 13.09
CA CYS A 23 25.53 -43.51 13.77
C CYS A 23 25.61 -42.26 12.87
N VAL A 24 25.53 -42.41 11.53
CA VAL A 24 25.24 -41.27 10.66
C VAL A 24 23.77 -41.34 10.23
N THR A 25 22.85 -41.45 11.18
CA THR A 25 21.52 -40.92 10.97
C THR A 25 21.68 -39.42 10.87
N VAL A 26 21.74 -38.93 9.65
CA VAL A 26 21.54 -37.54 9.31
C VAL A 26 20.24 -37.11 9.97
N SER A 27 20.35 -36.53 11.15
CA SER A 27 19.30 -35.72 11.72
C SER A 27 19.13 -34.54 10.78
N SER A 28 18.37 -34.74 9.68
CA SER A 28 17.71 -33.69 8.96
C SER A 28 16.72 -33.08 9.97
N ARG A 29 17.25 -32.32 10.94
CA ARG A 29 16.43 -31.37 11.63
C ARG A 29 15.85 -30.52 10.52
N ALA A 30 14.61 -30.80 10.16
CA ALA A 30 13.78 -29.84 9.46
C ALA A 30 13.90 -28.56 10.31
N ARG A 31 14.78 -27.65 9.89
CA ARG A 31 14.90 -26.34 10.47
C ARG A 31 13.51 -25.77 10.24
N ALA A 32 12.71 -25.71 11.31
CA ALA A 32 11.44 -25.02 11.26
C ALA A 32 11.77 -23.69 10.59
N ALA A 33 11.21 -23.46 9.40
CA ALA A 33 11.51 -22.26 8.62
C ALA A 33 11.23 -21.11 9.55
N GLU A 34 12.26 -20.35 9.91
CA GLU A 34 12.15 -19.21 10.80
C GLU A 34 11.10 -18.28 10.14
N VAL A 35 10.00 -18.03 10.86
CA VAL A 35 8.91 -17.22 10.34
C VAL A 35 9.48 -15.84 10.07
N ALA A 36 9.57 -15.46 8.80
CA ALA A 36 10.19 -14.21 8.41
C ALA A 36 9.36 -13.03 8.94
N SER A 37 10.03 -12.09 9.59
CA SER A 37 9.41 -10.87 10.09
C SER A 37 9.45 -9.79 9.03
N VAL A 38 8.31 -9.09 8.85
CA VAL A 38 8.13 -7.96 7.93
C VAL A 38 7.50 -6.79 8.69
N ARG A 39 8.12 -5.63 8.61
CA ARG A 39 7.62 -4.39 9.19
C ARG A 39 6.91 -3.59 8.10
N ALA A 40 5.61 -3.33 8.30
CA ALA A 40 4.80 -2.66 7.30
C ALA A 40 3.89 -1.59 7.92
N ASN A 41 3.39 -0.67 7.09
CA ASN A 41 2.41 0.30 7.53
C ASN A 41 1.13 0.28 6.68
N TYR A 42 0.09 0.89 7.21
CA TYR A 42 -1.00 1.47 6.45
C TYR A 42 -1.01 2.99 6.67
N ALA A 43 -1.39 3.74 5.62
CA ALA A 43 -1.10 5.17 5.55
C ALA A 43 -2.22 6.08 6.05
N ALA A 44 -3.45 5.57 6.15
CA ALA A 44 -4.60 6.34 6.58
C ALA A 44 -5.69 5.43 7.16
N PHE A 45 -6.61 6.02 7.91
CA PHE A 45 -7.84 5.38 8.37
C PHE A 45 -8.92 5.53 7.30
N SER A 46 -8.76 4.80 6.19
CA SER A 46 -9.63 4.83 5.01
C SER A 46 -9.96 3.41 4.56
N GLY A 47 -11.18 3.17 4.10
CA GLY A 47 -11.62 1.89 3.57
C GLY A 47 -10.74 1.35 2.43
N ALA A 48 -9.98 2.21 1.76
CA ALA A 48 -8.98 1.82 0.78
C ALA A 48 -8.03 0.70 1.24
N PHE A 49 -7.71 0.67 2.54
CA PHE A 49 -6.77 -0.28 3.13
C PHE A 49 -7.43 -1.55 3.68
N ALA A 50 -8.73 -1.74 3.46
CA ALA A 50 -9.45 -2.93 3.93
C ALA A 50 -8.75 -4.25 3.53
N PRO A 51 -8.20 -4.45 2.32
CA PRO A 51 -7.48 -5.67 1.99
C PRO A 51 -6.27 -5.95 2.88
N LEU A 52 -5.50 -4.93 3.26
CA LEU A 52 -4.36 -5.05 4.18
C LEU A 52 -4.82 -5.39 5.61
N TRP A 53 -5.87 -4.71 6.08
CA TRP A 53 -6.44 -4.95 7.40
C TRP A 53 -7.04 -6.34 7.50
N ILE A 54 -7.72 -6.82 6.45
CA ILE A 54 -8.24 -8.17 6.35
C ILE A 54 -7.10 -9.20 6.36
N ALA A 55 -6.01 -8.92 5.63
CA ALA A 55 -4.86 -9.81 5.65
C ALA A 55 -4.27 -9.97 7.05
N ALA A 56 -4.25 -8.90 7.84
CA ALA A 56 -3.84 -8.94 9.24
C ALA A 56 -4.88 -9.63 10.15
N ASP A 57 -6.15 -9.25 10.06
CA ASP A 57 -7.23 -9.72 10.93
C ASP A 57 -7.54 -11.21 10.76
N ARG A 58 -7.48 -11.71 9.51
CA ARG A 58 -7.65 -13.13 9.16
C ARG A 58 -6.35 -13.94 9.27
N ASN A 59 -5.28 -13.37 9.82
CA ASN A 59 -3.97 -14.01 9.94
C ASN A 59 -3.41 -14.54 8.59
N LEU A 60 -3.75 -13.88 7.46
CA LEU A 60 -3.28 -14.34 6.16
C LEU A 60 -1.76 -14.23 6.03
N PHE A 61 -1.14 -13.24 6.63
CA PHE A 61 0.32 -13.16 6.67
C PHE A 61 0.94 -14.40 7.32
N THR A 62 0.40 -14.83 8.45
CA THR A 62 0.84 -16.08 9.14
C THR A 62 0.55 -17.31 8.28
N LYS A 63 -0.59 -17.38 7.60
CA LYS A 63 -0.93 -18.45 6.65
C LYS A 63 0.15 -18.58 5.56
N TYR A 64 0.73 -17.46 5.12
CA TYR A 64 1.81 -17.45 4.13
C TYR A 64 3.22 -17.45 4.77
N GLY A 65 3.35 -17.77 6.08
CA GLY A 65 4.62 -17.95 6.77
C GLY A 65 5.35 -16.63 7.08
N LEU A 66 4.60 -15.54 7.30
CA LEU A 66 5.13 -14.25 7.69
C LEU A 66 4.60 -13.82 9.06
N ASN A 67 5.46 -13.20 9.86
CA ASN A 67 5.09 -12.40 11.01
C ASN A 67 5.14 -10.92 10.62
N VAL A 68 3.97 -10.29 10.40
CA VAL A 68 3.89 -8.90 9.91
C VAL A 68 3.49 -7.98 11.06
N ASP A 69 4.38 -7.03 11.37
CA ASP A 69 4.08 -5.89 12.24
C ASP A 69 3.48 -4.77 11.38
N LEU A 70 2.14 -4.70 11.33
CA LEU A 70 1.39 -3.72 10.52
C LEU A 70 0.89 -2.58 11.40
N ARG A 71 1.41 -1.36 11.19
CA ARG A 71 1.08 -0.18 12.01
C ARG A 71 0.61 0.99 11.16
N TYR A 72 -0.18 1.90 11.78
CA TYR A 72 -0.44 3.21 11.20
C TYR A 72 0.83 4.06 11.27
N ILE A 73 1.30 4.51 10.12
CA ILE A 73 2.39 5.50 9.99
C ILE A 73 2.08 6.35 8.78
N ALA A 74 2.07 7.68 8.96
CA ALA A 74 1.81 8.63 7.87
C ALA A 74 2.80 8.45 6.70
N PRO A 75 2.38 8.68 5.44
CA PRO A 75 3.15 8.32 4.24
C PRO A 75 4.57 8.89 4.20
N ALA A 76 4.74 10.17 4.48
CA ALA A 76 6.06 10.81 4.46
C ALA A 76 7.00 10.20 5.53
N THR A 77 6.49 9.94 6.74
CA THR A 77 7.26 9.28 7.81
C THR A 77 7.60 7.84 7.44
N ALA A 78 6.64 7.10 6.84
CA ALA A 78 6.87 5.73 6.39
C ALA A 78 7.93 5.67 5.28
N THR A 79 7.94 6.63 4.36
CA THR A 79 8.96 6.72 3.29
C THR A 79 10.36 6.95 3.88
N GLN A 80 10.50 7.84 4.85
CA GLN A 80 11.78 8.04 5.55
C GLN A 80 12.20 6.78 6.34
N ALA A 81 11.24 6.09 6.99
CA ALA A 81 11.52 4.86 7.71
C ALA A 81 11.92 3.71 6.76
N LEU A 82 11.36 3.64 5.55
CA LEU A 82 11.76 2.70 4.51
C LEU A 82 13.22 2.96 4.05
N ILE A 83 13.55 4.21 3.73
CA ILE A 83 14.89 4.62 3.33
C ILE A 83 15.89 4.30 4.44
N GLY A 84 15.53 4.58 5.70
CA GLY A 84 16.31 4.25 6.89
C GLY A 84 16.28 2.76 7.29
N LYS A 85 15.68 1.86 6.49
CA LYS A 85 15.57 0.41 6.73
C LYS A 85 14.85 0.05 8.05
N ASN A 86 14.00 0.94 8.57
CA ASN A 86 13.15 0.69 9.74
C ASN A 86 11.80 0.10 9.37
N LEU A 87 11.40 0.19 8.10
CA LEU A 87 10.27 -0.51 7.49
C LEU A 87 10.75 -1.28 6.27
N ASP A 88 10.02 -2.33 5.92
CA ASP A 88 10.34 -3.24 4.82
C ASP A 88 9.39 -3.06 3.64
N ILE A 89 8.07 -2.93 3.90
CA ILE A 89 7.04 -2.67 2.91
C ILE A 89 6.17 -1.53 3.43
N ILE A 90 6.01 -0.49 2.62
CA ILE A 90 5.22 0.68 3.00
C ILE A 90 4.04 0.92 2.08
N ASN A 91 3.13 1.76 2.56
CA ASN A 91 1.96 2.20 1.84
C ASN A 91 2.03 3.71 1.51
N PRO A 92 2.72 4.08 0.44
CA PRO A 92 2.84 5.47 -0.01
C PRO A 92 1.78 5.84 -1.05
N GLY A 93 1.66 7.15 -1.31
CA GLY A 93 1.13 7.72 -2.54
C GLY A 93 2.26 8.13 -3.49
N GLY A 94 2.39 9.44 -3.77
CA GLY A 94 3.43 9.99 -4.64
C GLY A 94 4.84 10.07 -4.07
N GLU A 95 5.01 9.83 -2.78
CA GLU A 95 6.27 10.02 -2.05
C GLU A 95 7.41 9.17 -2.60
N ILE A 96 7.11 8.03 -3.23
CA ILE A 96 8.12 7.16 -3.87
C ILE A 96 8.71 7.82 -5.12
N VAL A 97 7.90 8.56 -5.87
CA VAL A 97 8.38 9.30 -7.04
C VAL A 97 9.38 10.37 -6.59
N GLU A 98 9.02 11.16 -5.58
CA GLU A 98 9.91 12.19 -5.04
C GLU A 98 11.20 11.60 -4.46
N ALA A 99 11.09 10.52 -3.67
CA ALA A 99 12.27 9.83 -3.12
C ALA A 99 13.18 9.29 -4.22
N GLY A 100 12.61 8.61 -5.22
CA GLY A 100 13.38 8.05 -6.34
C GLY A 100 14.04 9.13 -7.22
N LEU A 101 13.39 10.29 -7.43
CA LEU A 101 13.99 11.43 -8.11
C LEU A 101 15.18 12.02 -7.32
N ASN A 102 15.16 11.91 -6.00
CA ASN A 102 16.29 12.28 -5.14
C ASN A 102 17.35 11.17 -5.04
N GLY A 103 17.25 10.10 -5.84
CA GLY A 103 18.27 9.04 -5.92
C GLY A 103 18.06 7.86 -4.97
N GLU A 104 16.96 7.84 -4.19
CA GLU A 104 16.69 6.71 -3.29
C GLU A 104 16.28 5.46 -4.08
N PRO A 105 16.81 4.28 -3.73
CA PRO A 105 16.55 3.04 -4.45
C PRO A 105 15.21 2.40 -4.05
N VAL A 106 14.12 3.12 -4.25
CA VAL A 106 12.76 2.72 -3.89
C VAL A 106 11.91 2.42 -5.12
N VAL A 107 10.94 1.50 -4.99
CA VAL A 107 10.02 1.11 -6.08
C VAL A 107 8.64 0.78 -5.54
N TYR A 108 7.61 1.05 -6.34
CA TYR A 108 6.29 0.47 -6.16
C TYR A 108 6.30 -1.00 -6.55
N ILE A 109 5.68 -1.85 -5.73
CA ILE A 109 5.59 -3.31 -5.94
C ILE A 109 4.17 -3.82 -6.14
N ALA A 110 3.16 -3.02 -5.81
CA ALA A 110 1.75 -3.26 -6.12
C ALA A 110 0.96 -1.95 -6.06
N GLY A 111 -0.04 -1.79 -6.91
CA GLY A 111 -1.05 -0.75 -6.79
C GLY A 111 -2.10 -1.16 -5.74
N ILE A 112 -2.54 -0.23 -4.90
CA ILE A 112 -3.75 -0.37 -4.09
C ILE A 112 -4.90 0.34 -4.81
N MET A 113 -4.63 1.56 -5.23
CA MET A 113 -5.52 2.36 -6.06
C MET A 113 -4.69 3.10 -7.10
N ASN A 114 -4.87 2.72 -8.35
CA ASN A 114 -4.14 3.25 -9.51
C ASN A 114 -4.83 4.45 -10.17
N ARG A 115 -5.84 5.01 -9.51
CA ARG A 115 -6.57 6.21 -9.91
C ARG A 115 -6.97 7.00 -8.67
N ALA A 116 -7.23 8.29 -8.83
CA ALA A 116 -7.73 9.12 -7.76
C ALA A 116 -9.12 8.65 -7.31
N VAL A 117 -9.27 8.29 -6.03
CA VAL A 117 -10.55 7.94 -5.40
C VAL A 117 -10.79 8.95 -4.29
N MET A 118 -11.31 10.11 -4.68
CA MET A 118 -11.50 11.25 -3.79
C MET A 118 -12.44 12.27 -4.41
N SER A 119 -12.86 13.25 -3.61
CA SER A 119 -13.69 14.37 -4.08
C SER A 119 -13.21 15.70 -3.48
N ILE A 120 -13.40 16.77 -4.22
CA ILE A 120 -13.29 18.12 -3.67
C ILE A 120 -14.65 18.53 -3.10
N TYR A 121 -14.66 18.91 -1.83
CA TYR A 121 -15.80 19.55 -1.19
C TYR A 121 -15.48 21.02 -0.91
N ALA A 122 -16.44 21.90 -1.12
CA ALA A 122 -16.28 23.33 -0.95
C ALA A 122 -17.48 23.92 -0.19
N LYS A 123 -17.31 25.15 0.30
CA LYS A 123 -18.39 25.94 0.84
C LYS A 123 -19.49 26.14 -0.21
N PRO A 124 -20.77 26.23 0.21
CA PRO A 124 -21.93 26.23 -0.71
C PRO A 124 -21.93 27.33 -1.80
N GLU A 125 -21.23 28.43 -1.56
CA GLU A 125 -21.10 29.55 -2.50
C GLU A 125 -20.11 29.28 -3.65
N ILE A 126 -19.31 28.20 -3.58
CA ILE A 126 -18.39 27.81 -4.63
C ILE A 126 -19.06 26.72 -5.46
N GLY A 127 -19.40 27.04 -6.70
CA GLY A 127 -20.20 26.17 -7.58
C GLY A 127 -19.41 25.43 -8.64
N SER A 128 -18.14 25.82 -8.89
CA SER A 128 -17.29 25.23 -9.92
C SER A 128 -15.79 25.31 -9.53
N LEU A 129 -14.94 24.52 -10.22
CA LEU A 129 -13.49 24.65 -10.05
C LEU A 129 -12.99 26.06 -10.40
N ALA A 130 -13.61 26.75 -11.34
CA ALA A 130 -13.23 28.11 -11.72
C ALA A 130 -13.45 29.12 -10.58
N ASP A 131 -14.44 28.88 -9.71
CA ASP A 131 -14.75 29.74 -8.56
C ASP A 131 -13.71 29.58 -7.42
N LEU A 132 -12.81 28.64 -7.52
CA LEU A 132 -11.67 28.54 -6.62
C LEU A 132 -10.63 29.65 -6.84
N LYS A 133 -10.74 30.45 -7.90
CA LYS A 133 -9.83 31.59 -8.11
C LYS A 133 -9.91 32.59 -6.95
N GLY A 134 -8.76 32.90 -6.36
CA GLY A 134 -8.65 33.74 -5.16
C GLY A 134 -9.02 33.05 -3.85
N LYS A 135 -9.36 31.75 -3.88
CA LYS A 135 -9.76 30.95 -2.72
C LYS A 135 -8.62 30.12 -2.16
N VAL A 136 -8.89 29.49 -1.01
CA VAL A 136 -7.95 28.62 -0.29
C VAL A 136 -8.43 27.18 -0.42
N LEU A 137 -7.63 26.33 -1.08
CA LEU A 137 -7.87 24.88 -1.17
C LEU A 137 -6.91 24.15 -0.19
N ALA A 138 -7.49 23.41 0.73
CA ALA A 138 -6.73 22.60 1.71
C ALA A 138 -6.43 21.20 1.17
N VAL A 139 -5.20 20.78 1.32
CA VAL A 139 -4.67 19.44 1.00
C VAL A 139 -3.86 18.90 2.17
N THR A 140 -3.44 17.62 2.14
CA THR A 140 -2.78 17.00 3.30
C THR A 140 -1.34 17.49 3.48
N VAL A 141 -0.42 17.04 2.65
CA VAL A 141 1.00 17.42 2.70
C VAL A 141 1.54 17.63 1.27
N PRO A 142 2.62 18.40 1.09
CA PRO A 142 3.25 18.55 -0.23
C PRO A 142 3.67 17.19 -0.80
N GLY A 143 3.43 16.97 -2.10
CA GLY A 143 3.77 15.72 -2.79
C GLY A 143 2.87 14.52 -2.47
N ALA A 144 1.89 14.66 -1.57
CA ALA A 144 0.90 13.62 -1.35
C ALA A 144 -0.16 13.57 -2.44
N THR A 145 -0.95 12.49 -2.47
CA THR A 145 -1.97 12.26 -3.50
C THR A 145 -2.98 13.40 -3.60
N THR A 146 -3.38 14.02 -2.47
CA THR A 146 -4.28 15.18 -2.46
C THR A 146 -3.65 16.42 -3.10
N ASP A 147 -2.36 16.66 -2.91
CA ASP A 147 -1.64 17.76 -3.56
C ASP A 147 -1.55 17.53 -5.08
N PHE A 148 -1.22 16.30 -5.51
CA PHE A 148 -1.21 15.96 -6.93
C PHE A 148 -2.60 16.12 -7.56
N ALA A 149 -3.65 15.61 -6.92
CA ALA A 149 -5.02 15.76 -7.41
C ALA A 149 -5.41 17.22 -7.52
N ALA A 150 -5.12 18.06 -6.52
CA ALA A 150 -5.35 19.49 -6.58
C ALA A 150 -4.66 20.14 -7.80
N ARG A 151 -3.39 19.84 -8.02
CA ARG A 151 -2.61 20.41 -9.14
C ARG A 151 -3.18 20.00 -10.49
N VAL A 152 -3.52 18.71 -10.66
CA VAL A 152 -4.13 18.19 -11.90
C VAL A 152 -5.44 18.93 -12.20
N LEU A 153 -6.35 19.01 -11.22
CA LEU A 153 -7.66 19.61 -11.39
C LEU A 153 -7.60 21.13 -11.61
N LEU A 154 -6.74 21.82 -10.86
CA LEU A 154 -6.51 23.26 -11.06
C LEU A 154 -5.95 23.53 -12.46
N GLN A 155 -5.02 22.72 -12.96
CA GLN A 155 -4.50 22.86 -14.32
C GLN A 155 -5.60 22.63 -15.38
N GLN A 156 -6.45 21.62 -15.20
CA GLN A 156 -7.62 21.40 -16.07
C GLN A 156 -8.56 22.60 -16.10
N ALA A 157 -8.75 23.26 -14.94
CA ALA A 157 -9.52 24.49 -14.82
C ALA A 157 -8.76 25.76 -15.27
N ARG A 158 -7.53 25.62 -15.79
CA ARG A 158 -6.64 26.73 -16.18
C ARG A 158 -6.28 27.67 -15.02
N LEU A 159 -6.23 27.14 -13.81
CA LEU A 159 -5.82 27.84 -12.59
C LEU A 159 -4.41 27.40 -12.17
N THR A 160 -3.60 28.36 -11.77
CA THR A 160 -2.21 28.12 -11.33
C THR A 160 -2.17 27.97 -9.81
N PRO A 161 -1.77 26.77 -9.27
CA PRO A 161 -1.56 26.62 -7.84
C PRO A 161 -0.55 27.61 -7.28
N GLY A 162 -0.86 28.21 -6.14
CA GLY A 162 -0.02 29.23 -5.49
C GLY A 162 -0.16 30.65 -6.05
N LYS A 163 -0.69 30.82 -7.27
CA LYS A 163 -0.97 32.13 -7.89
C LYS A 163 -2.47 32.43 -7.90
N ASP A 164 -3.25 31.56 -8.55
CA ASP A 164 -4.70 31.75 -8.68
C ASP A 164 -5.47 31.12 -7.51
N VAL A 165 -4.95 30.03 -6.94
CA VAL A 165 -5.53 29.31 -5.80
C VAL A 165 -4.44 29.06 -4.76
N LYS A 166 -4.69 29.52 -3.53
CA LYS A 166 -3.76 29.27 -2.43
C LYS A 166 -3.93 27.82 -1.95
N LEU A 167 -2.87 27.02 -2.01
CA LEU A 167 -2.83 25.70 -1.38
C LEU A 167 -2.35 25.83 0.06
N ILE A 168 -3.07 25.22 1.01
CA ILE A 168 -2.63 25.06 2.39
C ILE A 168 -2.55 23.58 2.76
N TYR A 169 -1.60 23.25 3.66
CA TYR A 169 -1.26 21.89 4.01
C TYR A 169 -1.62 21.62 5.48
N LEU A 170 -2.65 20.77 5.70
CA LEU A 170 -3.26 20.55 7.02
C LEU A 170 -3.09 19.11 7.54
N LYS A 171 -2.09 18.38 7.05
CA LYS A 171 -1.63 17.04 7.46
C LYS A 171 -2.63 15.89 7.23
N GLY A 172 -3.92 16.04 7.57
CA GLY A 172 -4.93 14.99 7.46
C GLY A 172 -6.30 15.53 7.07
N MET A 173 -7.21 14.63 6.69
CA MET A 173 -8.54 15.01 6.19
C MET A 173 -9.45 15.56 7.29
N VAL A 174 -9.27 15.13 8.53
CA VAL A 174 -10.00 15.67 9.69
C VAL A 174 -9.58 17.12 9.94
N GLU A 175 -8.29 17.40 9.87
CA GLU A 175 -7.73 18.75 10.01
C GLU A 175 -8.17 19.66 8.84
N ILE A 176 -8.29 19.12 7.62
CA ILE A 176 -8.83 19.86 6.47
C ILE A 176 -10.28 20.26 6.74
N LEU A 177 -11.14 19.32 7.16
CA LEU A 177 -12.53 19.61 7.47
C LEU A 177 -12.64 20.64 8.60
N THR A 178 -11.86 20.50 9.64
CA THR A 178 -11.76 21.46 10.76
C THR A 178 -11.34 22.83 10.26
N GLY A 179 -10.33 22.90 9.40
CA GLY A 179 -9.84 24.16 8.81
C GLY A 179 -10.89 24.89 7.99
N ILE A 180 -11.73 24.15 7.22
CA ILE A 180 -12.83 24.74 6.48
C ILE A 180 -13.91 25.28 7.43
N ASN A 181 -14.30 24.51 8.44
CA ASN A 181 -15.30 24.90 9.44
C ASN A 181 -14.87 26.13 10.24
N GLN A 182 -13.56 26.31 10.45
CA GLN A 182 -12.98 27.48 11.11
C GLN A 182 -12.75 28.69 10.18
N GLY A 183 -13.03 28.54 8.88
CA GLY A 183 -12.83 29.61 7.89
C GLY A 183 -11.39 29.77 7.39
N ASN A 184 -10.48 28.85 7.73
CA ASN A 184 -9.07 28.87 7.29
C ASN A 184 -8.91 28.37 5.85
N ALA A 185 -9.90 27.64 5.32
CA ALA A 185 -9.97 27.18 3.94
C ALA A 185 -11.39 27.34 3.39
N ASP A 186 -11.51 27.33 2.06
CA ASP A 186 -12.78 27.45 1.37
C ASP A 186 -13.21 26.11 0.75
N ALA A 187 -12.26 25.24 0.46
CA ALA A 187 -12.45 23.92 -0.09
C ALA A 187 -11.39 22.97 0.42
N GLY A 188 -11.64 21.66 0.30
CA GLY A 188 -10.71 20.60 0.67
C GLY A 188 -10.91 19.34 -0.13
N ILE A 189 -9.88 18.47 -0.15
CA ILE A 189 -9.94 17.17 -0.81
C ILE A 189 -10.11 16.07 0.25
N PHE A 190 -11.10 15.19 0.01
CA PHE A 190 -11.49 14.14 0.94
C PHE A 190 -11.63 12.79 0.26
N THR A 191 -11.45 11.72 1.05
CA THR A 191 -11.83 10.34 0.70
C THR A 191 -12.89 9.85 1.69
N SER A 192 -13.65 8.80 1.32
CA SER A 192 -14.58 8.14 2.24
C SER A 192 -13.82 7.52 3.44
N PRO A 193 -14.35 7.62 4.69
CA PRO A 193 -15.67 8.15 5.04
C PRO A 193 -15.73 9.67 5.28
N THR A 194 -14.62 10.42 5.16
CA THR A 194 -14.59 11.85 5.50
C THR A 194 -15.40 12.69 4.51
N THR A 195 -15.65 12.21 3.28
CA THR A 195 -16.55 12.83 2.31
C THR A 195 -17.96 13.03 2.88
N LEU A 196 -18.52 12.02 3.54
CA LEU A 196 -19.84 12.14 4.16
C LEU A 196 -19.83 13.11 5.35
N LYS A 197 -18.75 13.11 6.14
CA LYS A 197 -18.59 14.11 7.22
C LYS A 197 -18.55 15.53 6.68
N ALA A 198 -17.89 15.75 5.54
CA ALA A 198 -17.88 17.05 4.86
C ALA A 198 -19.29 17.44 4.38
N GLN A 199 -20.04 16.51 3.81
CA GLN A 199 -21.42 16.71 3.40
C GLN A 199 -22.33 17.04 4.59
N HIS A 200 -22.24 16.29 5.68
CA HIS A 200 -23.00 16.58 6.92
C HIS A 200 -22.63 17.92 7.55
N ALA A 201 -21.41 18.41 7.34
CA ALA A 201 -20.99 19.75 7.75
C ALA A 201 -21.51 20.87 6.82
N GLY A 202 -22.33 20.54 5.81
CA GLY A 202 -22.93 21.50 4.89
C GLY A 202 -22.06 21.87 3.68
N LEU A 203 -20.92 21.20 3.49
CA LEU A 203 -20.11 21.39 2.29
C LEU A 203 -20.76 20.67 1.10
N LYS A 204 -20.54 21.20 -0.09
CA LYS A 204 -21.01 20.60 -1.34
C LYS A 204 -19.88 19.91 -2.07
N GLU A 205 -20.14 18.75 -2.66
CA GLU A 205 -19.21 18.12 -3.58
C GLU A 205 -19.07 19.02 -4.83
N LEU A 206 -17.87 19.54 -5.02
CA LEU A 206 -17.55 20.41 -6.15
C LEU A 206 -17.13 19.58 -7.36
N VAL A 207 -16.34 18.54 -7.12
CA VAL A 207 -15.85 17.60 -8.15
C VAL A 207 -15.68 16.22 -7.54
N ASN A 208 -16.30 15.23 -8.15
CA ASN A 208 -15.97 13.84 -7.94
C ASN A 208 -14.74 13.48 -8.79
N VAL A 209 -13.57 13.47 -8.15
CA VAL A 209 -12.29 13.20 -8.84
C VAL A 209 -12.23 11.75 -9.34
N THR A 210 -12.96 10.85 -8.68
CA THR A 210 -13.03 9.43 -9.07
C THR A 210 -13.63 9.27 -10.47
N GLU A 211 -14.65 10.07 -10.82
CA GLU A 211 -15.31 10.05 -12.13
C GLU A 211 -14.45 10.64 -13.24
N GLN A 212 -13.45 11.46 -12.90
CA GLN A 212 -12.49 12.00 -13.88
C GLN A 212 -11.53 10.93 -14.40
N ASN A 213 -11.52 9.74 -13.77
CA ASN A 213 -10.70 8.59 -14.14
C ASN A 213 -9.21 8.92 -14.36
N ILE A 214 -8.68 9.82 -13.55
CA ILE A 214 -7.30 10.29 -13.65
C ILE A 214 -6.37 9.17 -13.21
N PRO A 215 -5.51 8.63 -14.09
CA PRO A 215 -4.49 7.66 -13.70
C PRO A 215 -3.52 8.33 -12.74
N MET A 216 -3.40 7.83 -11.51
CA MET A 216 -2.41 8.29 -10.54
C MET A 216 -2.24 7.26 -9.44
N ILE A 217 -1.09 7.25 -8.81
CA ILE A 217 -0.89 6.43 -7.60
C ILE A 217 -1.58 7.11 -6.42
N HIS A 218 -2.82 6.72 -6.16
CA HIS A 218 -3.53 7.20 -4.96
C HIS A 218 -2.98 6.50 -3.71
N ALA A 219 -2.80 5.19 -3.78
CA ALA A 219 -2.14 4.37 -2.78
C ALA A 219 -1.50 3.16 -3.45
N ALA A 220 -0.34 2.76 -2.96
CA ALA A 220 0.41 1.61 -3.46
C ALA A 220 1.10 0.86 -2.32
N LEU A 221 1.67 -0.30 -2.61
CA LEU A 221 2.71 -0.91 -1.81
C LEU A 221 4.06 -0.59 -2.45
N ALA A 222 5.03 -0.23 -1.64
CA ALA A 222 6.39 0.07 -2.08
C ALA A 222 7.43 -0.54 -1.14
N SER A 223 8.63 -0.73 -1.68
CA SER A 223 9.78 -1.23 -0.94
C SER A 223 11.08 -0.67 -1.51
N THR A 224 12.22 -1.02 -0.93
CA THR A 224 13.52 -0.76 -1.56
C THR A 224 13.83 -1.82 -2.61
N LYS A 225 14.57 -1.44 -3.66
CA LYS A 225 15.08 -2.38 -4.69
C LYS A 225 15.93 -3.49 -4.07
N ASP A 226 16.68 -3.17 -3.01
CA ASP A 226 17.49 -4.14 -2.27
C ASP A 226 16.61 -5.19 -1.56
N TYR A 227 15.56 -4.77 -0.86
CA TYR A 227 14.63 -5.68 -0.20
C TYR A 227 13.93 -6.60 -1.22
N VAL A 228 13.42 -6.04 -2.32
CA VAL A 228 12.76 -6.83 -3.38
C VAL A 228 13.71 -7.87 -3.97
N LYS A 229 15.01 -7.58 -4.05
CA LYS A 229 16.02 -8.51 -4.56
C LYS A 229 16.43 -9.54 -3.52
N SER A 230 16.78 -9.12 -2.29
CA SER A 230 17.37 -9.97 -1.26
C SER A 230 16.33 -10.76 -0.45
N ARG A 231 15.11 -10.23 -0.30
CA ARG A 231 13.99 -10.81 0.44
C ARG A 231 12.78 -11.07 -0.48
N ARG A 232 13.07 -11.46 -1.74
CA ARG A 232 12.06 -11.64 -2.78
C ARG A 232 10.93 -12.60 -2.37
N ASP A 233 11.27 -13.69 -1.69
CA ASP A 233 10.27 -14.67 -1.23
C ASP A 233 9.35 -14.08 -0.15
N ASP A 234 9.87 -13.25 0.74
CA ASP A 234 9.06 -12.58 1.76
C ASP A 234 8.10 -11.55 1.12
N ALA A 235 8.61 -10.76 0.16
CA ALA A 235 7.77 -9.83 -0.62
C ALA A 235 6.68 -10.59 -1.40
N ARG A 236 7.00 -11.75 -1.99
CA ARG A 236 6.04 -12.60 -2.70
C ARG A 236 4.95 -13.12 -1.76
N ARG A 237 5.32 -13.64 -0.58
CA ARG A 237 4.37 -14.13 0.43
C ARG A 237 3.49 -13.01 0.98
N PHE A 238 4.06 -11.82 1.18
CA PHE A 238 3.29 -10.63 1.58
C PHE A 238 2.24 -10.26 0.52
N LEU A 239 2.63 -10.23 -0.75
CA LEU A 239 1.71 -9.94 -1.85
C LEU A 239 0.65 -11.03 -2.03
N GLN A 240 0.96 -12.31 -1.78
CA GLN A 240 -0.04 -13.38 -1.79
C GLN A 240 -1.10 -13.18 -0.70
N ALA A 241 -0.68 -12.83 0.53
CA ALA A 241 -1.61 -12.49 1.62
C ALA A 241 -2.47 -11.27 1.27
N TYR A 242 -1.87 -10.25 0.67
CA TYR A 242 -2.59 -9.05 0.23
C TYR A 242 -3.62 -9.36 -0.88
N LEU A 243 -3.26 -10.17 -1.88
CA LEU A 243 -4.18 -10.61 -2.95
C LEU A 243 -5.37 -11.41 -2.40
N GLU A 244 -5.15 -12.27 -1.41
CA GLU A 244 -6.25 -12.97 -0.73
C GLU A 244 -7.11 -11.98 0.07
N GLY A 245 -6.50 -10.98 0.71
CA GLY A 245 -7.22 -9.88 1.34
C GLY A 245 -8.10 -9.10 0.36
N ILE A 246 -7.60 -8.83 -0.86
CA ILE A 246 -8.40 -8.23 -1.96
C ILE A 246 -9.60 -9.13 -2.30
N LYS A 247 -9.37 -10.43 -2.48
CA LYS A 247 -10.46 -11.39 -2.78
C LYS A 247 -11.55 -11.32 -1.71
N ILE A 248 -11.17 -11.40 -0.44
CA ILE A 248 -12.12 -11.35 0.69
C ILE A 248 -12.86 -10.01 0.68
N SER A 249 -12.14 -8.88 0.49
CA SER A 249 -12.75 -7.55 0.42
C SER A 249 -13.84 -7.47 -0.67
N ARG A 250 -13.65 -8.15 -1.79
CA ARG A 250 -14.58 -8.14 -2.91
C ARG A 250 -15.76 -9.12 -2.76
N THR A 251 -15.61 -10.17 -1.98
CA THR A 251 -16.59 -11.26 -1.91
C THR A 251 -17.32 -11.38 -0.57
N GLU A 252 -16.79 -10.76 0.48
CA GLU A 252 -17.36 -10.81 1.84
C GLU A 252 -17.68 -9.36 2.30
N ALA A 253 -18.72 -8.75 1.69
CA ALA A 253 -19.06 -7.33 1.89
C ALA A 253 -19.28 -6.98 3.37
N ASP A 254 -20.08 -7.78 4.11
CA ASP A 254 -20.40 -7.46 5.51
C ASP A 254 -19.19 -7.55 6.42
N TYR A 255 -18.34 -8.57 6.22
CA TYR A 255 -17.08 -8.68 6.95
C TYR A 255 -16.14 -7.51 6.60
N THR A 256 -16.07 -7.13 5.35
CA THR A 256 -15.23 -5.99 4.91
C THR A 256 -15.69 -4.68 5.55
N LYS A 257 -17.02 -4.44 5.61
CA LYS A 257 -17.60 -3.28 6.31
C LYS A 257 -17.27 -3.30 7.81
N GLN A 258 -17.35 -4.47 8.46
CA GLN A 258 -16.93 -4.60 9.88
C GLN A 258 -15.45 -4.24 10.07
N ILE A 259 -14.56 -4.69 9.20
CA ILE A 259 -13.13 -4.35 9.24
C ILE A 259 -12.90 -2.86 9.00
N ILE A 260 -13.58 -2.26 8.02
CA ILE A 260 -13.54 -0.81 7.81
C ILE A 260 -13.95 -0.08 9.09
N GLY A 261 -15.09 -0.45 9.69
CA GLY A 261 -15.58 0.14 10.94
C GLY A 261 -14.59 0.01 12.10
N LYS A 262 -14.00 -1.18 12.26
CA LYS A 262 -12.98 -1.46 13.29
C LYS A 262 -11.80 -0.51 13.21
N TYR A 263 -11.24 -0.30 12.02
CA TYR A 263 -10.03 0.50 11.83
C TYR A 263 -10.32 2.00 11.72
N THR A 264 -11.41 2.41 11.08
CA THR A 264 -11.78 3.82 10.93
C THR A 264 -12.52 4.40 12.13
N LYS A 265 -12.91 3.53 13.10
CA LYS A 265 -13.76 3.89 14.25
C LYS A 265 -15.12 4.45 13.80
N THR A 266 -15.63 3.99 12.66
CA THR A 266 -16.93 4.35 12.11
C THR A 266 -17.94 3.26 12.47
N THR A 267 -19.08 3.65 13.03
CA THR A 267 -20.19 2.75 13.42
C THR A 267 -21.45 3.00 12.60
N ASP A 268 -21.54 4.13 11.91
CA ASP A 268 -22.67 4.46 11.05
C ASP A 268 -22.72 3.52 9.85
N VAL A 269 -23.87 2.88 9.65
CA VAL A 269 -24.06 1.85 8.60
C VAL A 269 -23.99 2.48 7.21
N ALA A 270 -24.52 3.71 7.02
CA ALA A 270 -24.49 4.39 5.74
C ALA A 270 -23.06 4.80 5.36
N ASP A 271 -22.27 5.27 6.34
CA ASP A 271 -20.86 5.60 6.15
C ASP A 271 -20.04 4.35 5.75
N LEU A 272 -20.31 3.21 6.40
CA LEU A 272 -19.64 1.94 6.10
C LEU A 272 -20.01 1.42 4.71
N GLU A 273 -21.30 1.46 4.36
CA GLU A 273 -21.76 1.07 3.02
C GLU A 273 -21.17 1.99 1.94
N ASN A 274 -21.22 3.30 2.14
CA ASN A 274 -20.60 4.26 1.22
C ASN A 274 -19.09 4.00 1.05
N SER A 275 -18.37 3.76 2.15
CA SER A 275 -16.96 3.46 2.09
C SER A 275 -16.68 2.18 1.30
N TYR A 276 -17.46 1.13 1.53
CA TYR A 276 -17.33 -0.13 0.81
C TYR A 276 -17.57 0.05 -0.70
N GLN A 277 -18.68 0.69 -1.08
CA GLN A 277 -19.03 0.91 -2.48
C GLN A 277 -18.03 1.82 -3.20
N THR A 278 -17.47 2.81 -2.50
CA THR A 278 -16.45 3.71 -3.05
C THR A 278 -15.18 2.95 -3.44
N PHE A 279 -14.72 2.01 -2.60
CA PHE A 279 -13.44 1.34 -2.81
C PHE A 279 -13.53 0.00 -3.52
N LEU A 280 -14.70 -0.65 -3.54
CA LEU A 280 -14.91 -1.94 -4.22
C LEU A 280 -14.39 -1.97 -5.67
N PRO A 281 -14.69 -0.96 -6.52
CA PRO A 281 -14.17 -0.93 -7.90
C PRO A 281 -12.67 -0.71 -8.00
N ALA A 282 -12.04 -0.16 -6.95
CA ALA A 282 -10.61 0.16 -6.94
C ALA A 282 -9.74 -1.03 -6.46
N TRP A 283 -10.32 -2.04 -5.80
CA TRP A 283 -9.59 -3.25 -5.40
C TRP A 283 -9.45 -4.20 -6.58
N GLU A 284 -8.42 -4.00 -7.40
CA GLU A 284 -8.15 -4.80 -8.59
C GLU A 284 -7.70 -6.22 -8.22
N ARG A 285 -8.18 -7.25 -8.97
CA ARG A 285 -7.78 -8.66 -8.73
C ARG A 285 -6.28 -8.89 -8.82
N LEU A 286 -5.64 -8.18 -9.75
CA LEU A 286 -4.18 -8.17 -9.94
C LEU A 286 -3.72 -6.71 -9.98
N PRO A 287 -3.30 -6.15 -8.84
CA PRO A 287 -3.05 -4.72 -8.70
C PRO A 287 -1.66 -4.34 -9.23
N LEU A 288 -1.44 -4.46 -10.53
CA LEU A 288 -0.22 -3.98 -11.18
C LEU A 288 -0.15 -2.46 -11.09
N VAL A 289 1.05 -1.92 -10.97
CA VAL A 289 1.30 -0.47 -11.01
C VAL A 289 1.40 -0.03 -12.47
N PRO A 290 0.48 0.81 -13.00
CA PRO A 290 0.54 1.27 -14.37
C PRO A 290 1.58 2.37 -14.55
N ALA A 291 2.38 2.31 -15.61
CA ALA A 291 3.33 3.37 -15.97
C ALA A 291 2.62 4.73 -16.16
N ALA A 292 1.42 4.73 -16.73
CA ALA A 292 0.61 5.96 -16.91
C ALA A 292 0.31 6.67 -15.58
N ALA A 293 0.05 5.91 -14.51
CA ALA A 293 -0.21 6.51 -13.19
C ALA A 293 1.05 7.18 -12.62
N VAL A 294 2.21 6.56 -12.77
CA VAL A 294 3.50 7.15 -12.37
C VAL A 294 3.86 8.34 -13.25
N GLN A 295 3.58 8.26 -14.56
CA GLN A 295 3.79 9.40 -15.47
C GLN A 295 2.99 10.63 -15.04
N THR A 296 1.74 10.46 -14.62
CA THR A 296 0.94 11.56 -14.07
C THR A 296 1.63 12.18 -12.85
N MET A 297 2.16 11.36 -11.93
CA MET A 297 2.91 11.88 -10.78
C MET A 297 4.15 12.67 -11.20
N LEU A 298 4.92 12.15 -12.18
CA LEU A 298 6.10 12.82 -12.72
C LEU A 298 5.77 14.17 -13.37
N ASN A 299 4.64 14.27 -14.09
CA ASN A 299 4.23 15.51 -14.75
C ASN A 299 3.96 16.66 -13.75
N PHE A 300 3.64 16.35 -12.51
CA PHE A 300 3.32 17.33 -11.47
C PHE A 300 4.35 17.37 -10.34
N ALA A 301 5.40 16.53 -10.39
CA ALA A 301 6.48 16.57 -9.42
C ALA A 301 7.29 17.87 -9.56
N SER A 302 7.72 18.41 -8.43
CA SER A 302 8.49 19.67 -8.41
C SER A 302 9.97 19.49 -8.73
N HIS A 303 10.47 18.25 -8.68
CA HIS A 303 11.88 17.94 -8.88
C HIS A 303 12.29 18.15 -10.36
N PRO A 304 13.42 18.84 -10.65
CA PRO A 304 13.85 19.11 -12.02
C PRO A 304 14.03 17.86 -12.89
N GLY A 305 14.47 16.74 -12.30
CA GLY A 305 14.65 15.45 -12.96
C GLY A 305 13.38 14.77 -13.41
N ALA A 306 12.20 15.21 -12.96
CA ALA A 306 10.92 14.58 -13.27
C ALA A 306 10.62 14.54 -14.77
N LYS A 307 11.02 15.60 -15.51
CA LYS A 307 10.79 15.73 -16.96
C LYS A 307 11.51 14.67 -17.80
N SER A 308 12.65 14.17 -17.31
CA SER A 308 13.48 13.18 -18.00
C SER A 308 13.36 11.77 -17.40
N ALA A 309 12.71 11.63 -16.26
CA ALA A 309 12.55 10.35 -15.58
C ALA A 309 11.58 9.44 -16.35
N LYS A 310 11.91 8.15 -16.41
CA LYS A 310 11.06 7.13 -17.01
C LYS A 310 10.19 6.48 -15.92
N PRO A 311 8.86 6.40 -16.07
CA PRO A 311 7.96 5.81 -15.08
C PRO A 311 8.38 4.41 -14.63
N GLU A 312 8.90 3.61 -15.55
CA GLU A 312 9.30 2.21 -15.30
C GLU A 312 10.42 2.09 -14.26
N THR A 313 11.22 3.15 -14.06
CA THR A 313 12.30 3.13 -13.05
C THR A 313 11.78 3.12 -11.61
N PHE A 314 10.53 3.48 -11.42
CA PHE A 314 9.83 3.52 -10.13
C PHE A 314 8.94 2.30 -9.88
N ILE A 315 8.89 1.32 -10.81
CA ILE A 315 7.94 0.20 -10.80
C ILE A 315 8.68 -1.13 -10.81
N ASP A 316 8.28 -2.04 -9.95
CA ASP A 316 8.65 -3.45 -10.01
C ASP A 316 7.41 -4.35 -9.87
N ASN A 317 6.76 -4.64 -10.98
CA ASN A 317 5.62 -5.55 -11.05
C ASN A 317 6.04 -7.04 -11.14
N SER A 318 7.34 -7.34 -11.14
CA SER A 318 7.83 -8.69 -11.47
C SER A 318 7.30 -9.77 -10.54
N ILE A 319 7.15 -9.48 -9.24
CA ILE A 319 6.61 -10.45 -8.27
C ILE A 319 5.13 -10.72 -8.52
N LEU A 320 4.32 -9.69 -8.78
CA LEU A 320 2.90 -9.86 -9.09
C LEU A 320 2.69 -10.66 -10.38
N VAL A 321 3.51 -10.39 -11.41
CA VAL A 321 3.49 -11.14 -12.67
C VAL A 321 3.87 -12.61 -12.45
N GLU A 322 4.83 -12.92 -11.59
CA GLU A 322 5.18 -14.29 -11.22
C GLU A 322 4.04 -14.99 -10.48
N ILE A 323 3.40 -14.30 -9.52
CA ILE A 323 2.26 -14.83 -8.77
C ILE A 323 1.09 -15.14 -9.73
N ASP A 324 0.80 -14.24 -10.66
CA ASP A 324 -0.27 -14.43 -11.65
C ASP A 324 0.03 -15.61 -12.58
N LYS A 325 1.23 -15.67 -13.17
CA LYS A 325 1.67 -16.79 -14.03
C LYS A 325 1.65 -18.15 -13.34
N SER A 326 1.77 -18.20 -12.00
CA SER A 326 1.63 -19.44 -11.23
C SER A 326 0.18 -19.95 -11.13
N GLY A 327 -0.79 -19.19 -11.63
CA GLY A 327 -2.23 -19.47 -11.50
C GLY A 327 -2.78 -19.21 -10.09
N PHE A 328 -2.00 -18.55 -9.22
CA PHE A 328 -2.42 -18.27 -7.84
C PHE A 328 -3.68 -17.39 -7.79
N VAL A 329 -3.69 -16.29 -8.57
CA VAL A 329 -4.82 -15.35 -8.59
C VAL A 329 -6.10 -16.07 -9.03
N ASP A 330 -6.06 -16.87 -10.09
CA ASP A 330 -7.23 -17.61 -10.56
C ASP A 330 -7.74 -18.63 -9.54
N LYS A 331 -6.84 -19.27 -8.79
CA LYS A 331 -7.22 -20.21 -7.72
C LYS A 331 -7.93 -19.52 -6.56
N LEU A 332 -7.63 -18.26 -6.27
CA LEU A 332 -8.32 -17.50 -5.21
C LEU A 332 -9.81 -17.25 -5.51
N TYR A 333 -10.19 -17.22 -6.79
CA TYR A 333 -11.55 -16.87 -7.22
C TYR A 333 -12.36 -18.07 -7.75
N LYS A 334 -11.79 -19.27 -7.68
CA LYS A 334 -12.51 -20.57 -7.86
C LYS A 334 -13.15 -21.02 -6.57
#